data_d3eacaeb5f0a6b1973b2edfd848f82dc
#
_entry.id   d3eacaeb5f0a6b1973b2edfd848f82dc
#
_cell.length_a   1.000
_cell.length_b   1.000
_cell.length_c   1.000
_cell.angle_alpha   90.00
_cell.angle_beta   90.00
_cell.angle_gamma   90.00
#
_symmetry.space_group_name_H-M   'P 1'
#
loop_
_entity.id
_entity.type
_entity.pdbx_description
1 polymer ?
#
loop_
_entity_poly.entity_id
_entity_poly.type
_entity_poly.pdbx_seq_one_letter_code
_entity_poly.pdbx_strand_id
1 'polypeptide(L)'
;METRLRYLIASGQVESRVVAPVPWFPLKGERFGHYGTLAKVPQRETRNDIDVTHPRYLVLPRVGMNVTPYTLAHAAKREIGRILDSGYDFDAIDAHYFYPDGVAAVMLGKYFNKPVVITARGTDINLIPQFARPRQLILDAARDADGIITVCKALKDEMVGLGVAPDNITPLRNGVDLERFAPLDRAAARAAVGLAPGRFTLLSVGLLDPRKAHDLIIRALPQLPDVDLLIAGIGPEKNNLERLARELNVQDRVKLLGSVPQTELKTYYNAADTLVLASSREGWANVLLESMACGTPVVASDVWGTPEVVAAPAAGVLMPQRTPEGLVAALSQLRANYPEHSATRRYAEDFGWQPTTQGQIDLFHSILARKAA
;
A
#
# COMPACT_ATOMS: atom_id res chain seq x y z
N MET A 1 -4.16 -5.13 2.34
CA MET A 1 -5.08 -6.21 1.91
C MET A 1 -5.88 -6.72 3.09
N GLU A 2 -5.23 -7.18 4.12
CA GLU A 2 -5.88 -7.72 5.32
C GLU A 2 -6.96 -6.80 5.90
N THR A 3 -6.67 -5.50 6.12
CA THR A 3 -7.65 -4.53 6.62
C THR A 3 -8.91 -4.47 5.74
N ARG A 4 -8.77 -4.40 4.41
CA ARG A 4 -9.89 -4.38 3.48
C ARG A 4 -10.75 -5.65 3.60
N LEU A 5 -10.11 -6.81 3.66
CA LEU A 5 -10.80 -8.09 3.82
C LEU A 5 -11.54 -8.19 5.15
N ARG A 6 -10.93 -7.69 6.25
CA ARG A 6 -11.57 -7.65 7.56
C ARG A 6 -12.86 -6.83 7.55
N TYR A 7 -12.88 -5.67 6.88
CA TYR A 7 -14.10 -4.87 6.74
C TYR A 7 -15.16 -5.55 5.87
N LEU A 8 -14.75 -6.29 4.82
CA LEU A 8 -15.67 -7.09 4.02
C LEU A 8 -16.32 -8.22 4.84
N ILE A 9 -15.52 -8.99 5.59
CA ILE A 9 -16.04 -10.06 6.46
C ILE A 9 -16.91 -9.48 7.58
N ALA A 10 -16.50 -8.36 8.19
CA ALA A 10 -17.28 -7.70 9.26
C ALA A 10 -18.63 -7.16 8.79
N SER A 11 -18.86 -6.98 7.47
CA SER A 11 -20.18 -6.63 6.92
C SER A 11 -21.22 -7.75 7.09
N GLY A 12 -20.79 -8.99 7.36
CA GLY A 12 -21.64 -10.17 7.44
C GLY A 12 -22.17 -10.67 6.08
N GLN A 13 -21.78 -10.03 4.97
CA GLN A 13 -22.24 -10.36 3.62
C GLN A 13 -21.21 -11.19 2.83
N VAL A 14 -19.98 -11.33 3.33
CA VAL A 14 -18.88 -12.00 2.66
C VAL A 14 -18.19 -12.96 3.62
N GLU A 15 -18.09 -14.21 3.23
CA GLU A 15 -17.19 -15.20 3.81
C GLU A 15 -15.96 -15.37 2.91
N SER A 16 -14.79 -15.61 3.46
CA SER A 16 -13.56 -15.67 2.67
C SER A 16 -12.59 -16.74 3.16
N ARG A 17 -11.91 -17.35 2.20
CA ARG A 17 -10.71 -18.18 2.39
C ARG A 17 -9.56 -17.53 1.62
N VAL A 18 -8.41 -17.38 2.25
CA VAL A 18 -7.28 -16.69 1.63
C VAL A 18 -6.26 -17.69 1.11
N VAL A 19 -5.97 -17.59 -0.17
CA VAL A 19 -4.86 -18.32 -0.82
C VAL A 19 -3.80 -17.29 -1.19
N ALA A 20 -2.67 -17.29 -0.47
CA ALA A 20 -1.57 -16.35 -0.64
C ALA A 20 -0.29 -17.11 -1.06
N PRO A 21 -0.11 -17.38 -2.36
CA PRO A 21 1.02 -18.15 -2.86
C PRO A 21 2.36 -17.50 -2.52
N VAL A 22 3.35 -18.32 -2.16
CA VAL A 22 4.70 -17.86 -1.78
C VAL A 22 5.75 -18.51 -2.68
N PRO A 23 6.77 -17.77 -3.15
CA PRO A 23 7.86 -18.35 -3.89
C PRO A 23 8.49 -19.55 -3.17
N TRP A 24 8.66 -20.66 -3.87
CA TRP A 24 9.41 -21.79 -3.34
C TRP A 24 10.90 -21.49 -3.33
N PHE A 25 11.53 -21.74 -2.19
CA PHE A 25 12.97 -21.67 -2.05
C PHE A 25 13.46 -22.75 -1.07
N PRO A 26 14.53 -23.53 -1.41
CA PRO A 26 14.91 -24.70 -0.63
C PRO A 26 15.59 -24.35 0.70
N LEU A 27 16.20 -23.17 0.83
CA LEU A 27 17.02 -22.80 1.97
C LEU A 27 16.34 -21.70 2.80
N LYS A 28 16.35 -21.87 4.13
CA LYS A 28 15.80 -20.90 5.08
C LYS A 28 16.93 -20.03 5.67
N GLY A 29 16.64 -18.76 5.93
CA GLY A 29 17.55 -17.88 6.65
C GLY A 29 17.87 -16.58 5.92
N GLU A 30 18.21 -15.56 6.70
CA GLU A 30 18.44 -14.19 6.23
C GLU A 30 19.65 -14.06 5.28
N ARG A 31 20.64 -14.95 5.41
CA ARG A 31 21.80 -15.02 4.50
C ARG A 31 21.42 -15.24 3.03
N PHE A 32 20.20 -15.73 2.77
CA PHE A 32 19.66 -15.93 1.43
C PHE A 32 18.72 -14.80 1.00
N GLY A 33 18.75 -13.66 1.72
CA GLY A 33 17.96 -12.49 1.43
C GLY A 33 16.45 -12.75 1.53
N HIS A 34 15.70 -12.05 0.70
CA HIS A 34 14.24 -12.09 0.70
C HIS A 34 13.65 -13.51 0.53
N TYR A 35 14.20 -14.32 -0.37
CA TYR A 35 13.73 -15.69 -0.61
C TYR A 35 13.93 -16.61 0.61
N GLY A 36 15.04 -16.46 1.31
CA GLY A 36 15.30 -17.23 2.55
C GLY A 36 14.35 -16.86 3.67
N THR A 37 13.88 -15.61 3.72
CA THR A 37 12.84 -15.15 4.64
C THR A 37 11.48 -15.74 4.25
N LEU A 38 11.10 -15.69 2.97
CA LEU A 38 9.84 -16.26 2.46
C LEU A 38 9.76 -17.78 2.67
N ALA A 39 10.90 -18.49 2.64
CA ALA A 39 10.95 -19.93 2.92
C ALA A 39 10.54 -20.31 4.35
N LYS A 40 10.52 -19.34 5.30
CA LYS A 40 10.05 -19.53 6.68
C LYS A 40 8.53 -19.42 6.84
N VAL A 41 7.82 -18.85 5.86
CA VAL A 41 6.36 -18.68 5.92
C VAL A 41 5.71 -20.07 6.08
N PRO A 42 4.78 -20.27 7.03
CA PRO A 42 4.09 -21.56 7.21
C PRO A 42 3.20 -21.87 5.98
N GLN A 43 2.82 -23.14 5.80
CA GLN A 43 1.90 -23.50 4.72
C GLN A 43 0.48 -23.05 5.02
N ARG A 44 0.10 -22.97 6.28
CA ARG A 44 -1.20 -22.52 6.78
C ARG A 44 -1.01 -21.72 8.05
N GLU A 45 -1.80 -20.67 8.19
CA GLU A 45 -1.89 -19.88 9.41
C GLU A 45 -3.30 -19.29 9.54
N THR A 46 -3.66 -18.88 10.74
CA THR A 46 -4.85 -18.07 10.99
C THR A 46 -4.41 -16.68 11.44
N ARG A 47 -4.89 -15.64 10.77
CA ARG A 47 -4.61 -14.23 11.09
C ARG A 47 -5.92 -13.49 11.31
N ASN A 48 -6.12 -12.96 12.52
CA ASN A 48 -7.36 -12.24 12.85
C ASN A 48 -8.62 -13.01 12.39
N ASP A 49 -8.70 -14.29 12.75
CA ASP A 49 -9.77 -15.24 12.41
C ASP A 49 -9.94 -15.55 10.91
N ILE A 50 -8.98 -15.16 10.09
CA ILE A 50 -8.95 -15.46 8.66
C ILE A 50 -7.99 -16.62 8.41
N ASP A 51 -8.50 -17.69 7.79
CA ASP A 51 -7.67 -18.82 7.36
C ASP A 51 -6.89 -18.46 6.11
N VAL A 52 -5.56 -18.58 6.18
CA VAL A 52 -4.63 -18.25 5.10
C VAL A 52 -3.81 -19.48 4.74
N THR A 53 -3.78 -19.83 3.47
CA THR A 53 -2.92 -20.87 2.94
C THR A 53 -1.84 -20.31 2.02
N HIS A 54 -0.64 -20.88 2.10
CA HIS A 54 0.53 -20.42 1.35
C HIS A 54 1.08 -21.51 0.42
N PRO A 55 0.40 -21.82 -0.70
CA PRO A 55 0.92 -22.78 -1.68
C PRO A 55 2.24 -22.27 -2.26
N ARG A 56 3.18 -23.20 -2.48
CA ARG A 56 4.52 -22.88 -2.98
C ARG A 56 4.54 -22.92 -4.49
N TYR A 57 4.97 -21.83 -5.13
CA TYR A 57 5.14 -21.75 -6.57
C TYR A 57 6.60 -21.53 -6.99
N LEU A 58 6.95 -22.01 -8.17
CA LEU A 58 8.31 -21.92 -8.68
C LEU A 58 8.58 -20.53 -9.29
N VAL A 59 9.67 -19.89 -8.87
CA VAL A 59 10.21 -18.69 -9.50
C VAL A 59 11.46 -19.03 -10.27
N LEU A 60 11.48 -18.75 -11.56
CA LEU A 60 12.64 -18.97 -12.42
C LEU A 60 13.49 -17.70 -12.52
N PRO A 61 14.76 -17.72 -12.14
CA PRO A 61 15.64 -16.56 -12.29
C PRO A 61 15.66 -16.07 -13.75
N ARG A 62 15.80 -14.75 -13.96
CA ARG A 62 15.91 -14.06 -15.26
C ARG A 62 14.66 -14.09 -16.17
N VAL A 63 13.90 -15.18 -16.17
CA VAL A 63 12.67 -15.32 -16.98
C VAL A 63 11.40 -15.31 -16.14
N GLY A 64 11.55 -15.21 -14.80
CA GLY A 64 10.45 -15.32 -13.83
C GLY A 64 9.29 -14.38 -14.14
N MET A 65 9.56 -13.12 -14.49
CA MET A 65 8.52 -12.16 -14.83
C MET A 65 7.57 -12.65 -15.94
N ASN A 66 8.02 -13.47 -16.88
CA ASN A 66 7.18 -13.96 -17.97
C ASN A 66 6.39 -15.22 -17.65
N VAL A 67 6.84 -16.02 -16.68
CA VAL A 67 6.27 -17.35 -16.36
C VAL A 67 5.62 -17.43 -14.98
N THR A 68 5.88 -16.48 -14.10
CA THR A 68 5.34 -16.46 -12.73
C THR A 68 3.82 -16.61 -12.67
N PRO A 69 2.99 -15.94 -13.50
CA PRO A 69 1.53 -16.13 -13.44
C PRO A 69 1.11 -17.62 -13.62
N TYR A 70 1.79 -18.35 -14.50
CA TYR A 70 1.47 -19.76 -14.77
C TYR A 70 1.87 -20.68 -13.61
N THR A 71 3.07 -20.48 -13.04
CA THR A 71 3.51 -21.28 -11.89
C THR A 71 2.71 -20.99 -10.64
N LEU A 72 2.28 -19.74 -10.46
CA LEU A 72 1.40 -19.31 -9.39
C LEU A 72 0.00 -19.91 -9.55
N ALA A 73 -0.59 -19.82 -10.74
CA ALA A 73 -1.87 -20.43 -11.05
C ALA A 73 -1.84 -21.95 -10.79
N HIS A 74 -0.76 -22.64 -11.22
CA HIS A 74 -0.62 -24.08 -10.99
C HIS A 74 -0.56 -24.44 -9.50
N ALA A 75 0.16 -23.66 -8.69
CA ALA A 75 0.25 -23.89 -7.25
C ALA A 75 -1.08 -23.58 -6.54
N ALA A 76 -1.73 -22.48 -6.86
CA ALA A 76 -3.01 -22.08 -6.28
C ALA A 76 -4.14 -23.02 -6.68
N LYS A 77 -4.16 -23.55 -7.91
CA LYS A 77 -5.16 -24.48 -8.39
C LYS A 77 -5.33 -25.70 -7.47
N ARG A 78 -4.21 -26.29 -7.00
CA ARG A 78 -4.25 -27.45 -6.11
C ARG A 78 -4.87 -27.10 -4.76
N GLU A 79 -4.58 -25.92 -4.24
CA GLU A 79 -5.12 -25.50 -2.95
C GLU A 79 -6.60 -25.11 -3.06
N ILE A 80 -6.99 -24.42 -4.12
CA ILE A 80 -8.40 -24.11 -4.40
C ILE A 80 -9.22 -25.39 -4.58
N GLY A 81 -8.67 -26.40 -5.28
CA GLY A 81 -9.30 -27.73 -5.37
C GLY A 81 -9.56 -28.36 -4.00
N ARG A 82 -8.59 -28.31 -3.07
CA ARG A 82 -8.78 -28.81 -1.70
C ARG A 82 -9.84 -28.03 -0.92
N ILE A 83 -9.94 -26.72 -1.14
CA ILE A 83 -10.96 -25.88 -0.53
C ILE A 83 -12.35 -26.33 -1.01
N LEU A 84 -12.53 -26.55 -2.31
CA LEU A 84 -13.78 -27.08 -2.88
C LEU A 84 -14.08 -28.50 -2.36
N ASP A 85 -13.09 -29.39 -2.33
CA ASP A 85 -13.22 -30.74 -1.80
C ASP A 85 -13.61 -30.77 -0.32
N SER A 86 -13.30 -29.72 0.43
CA SER A 86 -13.72 -29.56 1.83
C SER A 86 -15.17 -29.10 2.01
N GLY A 87 -15.89 -28.89 0.91
CA GLY A 87 -17.28 -28.42 0.90
C GLY A 87 -17.46 -26.90 0.89
N TYR A 88 -16.37 -26.14 0.76
CA TYR A 88 -16.43 -24.69 0.61
C TYR A 88 -16.54 -24.32 -0.88
N ASP A 89 -17.77 -24.17 -1.38
CA ASP A 89 -18.04 -23.70 -2.74
C ASP A 89 -18.15 -22.16 -2.74
N PHE A 90 -17.15 -21.51 -3.31
CA PHE A 90 -17.08 -20.04 -3.37
C PHE A 90 -17.74 -19.49 -4.64
N ASP A 91 -18.28 -18.28 -4.57
CA ASP A 91 -18.99 -17.62 -5.67
C ASP A 91 -18.06 -16.88 -6.63
N ALA A 92 -16.95 -16.32 -6.13
CA ALA A 92 -16.04 -15.51 -6.92
C ALA A 92 -14.59 -15.58 -6.41
N ILE A 93 -13.64 -15.21 -7.26
CA ILE A 93 -12.23 -15.03 -6.92
C ILE A 93 -11.96 -13.51 -6.85
N ASP A 94 -11.56 -13.00 -5.68
CA ASP A 94 -11.09 -11.61 -5.48
C ASP A 94 -9.56 -11.58 -5.46
N ALA A 95 -8.96 -11.18 -6.57
CA ALA A 95 -7.52 -11.13 -6.73
C ALA A 95 -6.97 -9.73 -6.42
N HIS A 96 -5.90 -9.70 -5.64
CA HIS A 96 -5.23 -8.46 -5.29
C HIS A 96 -3.84 -8.39 -5.89
N TYR A 97 -3.54 -7.33 -6.62
CA TYR A 97 -2.36 -7.11 -7.43
C TYR A 97 -2.51 -7.71 -8.83
N PHE A 98 -2.50 -6.84 -9.85
CA PHE A 98 -2.88 -7.24 -11.20
C PHE A 98 -1.90 -8.26 -11.81
N TYR A 99 -0.61 -8.07 -11.54
CA TYR A 99 0.45 -8.94 -12.04
C TYR A 99 1.46 -9.31 -10.95
N PRO A 100 1.73 -10.60 -10.70
CA PRO A 100 1.27 -11.78 -11.48
C PRO A 100 -0.08 -12.35 -11.04
N ASP A 101 -0.63 -11.93 -9.89
CA ASP A 101 -1.73 -12.57 -9.17
C ASP A 101 -3.05 -12.52 -9.95
N GLY A 102 -3.44 -11.34 -10.46
CA GLY A 102 -4.67 -11.16 -11.24
C GLY A 102 -4.66 -11.97 -12.54
N VAL A 103 -3.51 -12.02 -13.23
CA VAL A 103 -3.34 -12.86 -14.43
C VAL A 103 -3.54 -14.34 -14.08
N ALA A 104 -2.97 -14.79 -12.97
CA ALA A 104 -3.15 -16.17 -12.51
C ALA A 104 -4.60 -16.45 -12.09
N ALA A 105 -5.25 -15.48 -11.43
CA ALA A 105 -6.64 -15.58 -10.99
C ALA A 105 -7.61 -15.75 -12.16
N VAL A 106 -7.42 -15.06 -13.27
CA VAL A 106 -8.22 -15.24 -14.50
C VAL A 106 -8.07 -16.65 -15.05
N MET A 107 -6.87 -17.23 -15.05
CA MET A 107 -6.66 -18.62 -15.45
C MET A 107 -7.43 -19.59 -14.52
N LEU A 108 -7.43 -19.31 -13.22
CA LEU A 108 -8.13 -20.10 -12.21
C LEU A 108 -9.65 -19.95 -12.33
N GLY A 109 -10.16 -18.72 -12.56
CA GLY A 109 -11.57 -18.45 -12.79
C GLY A 109 -12.13 -19.23 -13.97
N LYS A 110 -11.39 -19.23 -15.11
CA LYS A 110 -11.74 -20.05 -16.28
C LYS A 110 -11.74 -21.56 -15.98
N TYR A 111 -10.77 -22.02 -15.19
CA TYR A 111 -10.67 -23.45 -14.85
C TYR A 111 -11.79 -23.92 -13.92
N PHE A 112 -12.14 -23.12 -12.91
CA PHE A 112 -13.18 -23.45 -11.92
C PHE A 112 -14.57 -22.92 -12.30
N ASN A 113 -14.70 -22.27 -13.45
CA ASN A 113 -15.92 -21.61 -13.90
C ASN A 113 -16.48 -20.60 -12.86
N LYS A 114 -15.61 -19.78 -12.28
CA LYS A 114 -15.94 -18.76 -11.28
C LYS A 114 -15.57 -17.37 -11.77
N PRO A 115 -16.40 -16.36 -11.53
CA PRO A 115 -16.07 -14.97 -11.88
C PRO A 115 -14.85 -14.46 -11.11
N VAL A 116 -14.14 -13.51 -11.72
CA VAL A 116 -12.90 -12.93 -11.20
C VAL A 116 -12.99 -11.41 -11.12
N VAL A 117 -12.72 -10.89 -9.95
CA VAL A 117 -12.48 -9.45 -9.73
C VAL A 117 -10.98 -9.25 -9.46
N ILE A 118 -10.38 -8.24 -10.10
CA ILE A 118 -8.96 -7.93 -9.89
C ILE A 118 -8.82 -6.53 -9.33
N THR A 119 -8.12 -6.38 -8.20
CA THR A 119 -7.80 -5.07 -7.63
C THR A 119 -6.37 -4.65 -7.99
N ALA A 120 -6.25 -3.58 -8.80
CA ALA A 120 -4.99 -2.89 -9.10
C ALA A 120 -4.56 -2.01 -7.92
N ARG A 121 -3.25 -2.07 -7.56
CA ARG A 121 -2.75 -1.45 -6.34
C ARG A 121 -1.66 -0.40 -6.52
N GLY A 122 -1.04 -0.31 -7.68
CA GLY A 122 -0.02 0.68 -7.99
C GLY A 122 1.06 0.13 -8.91
N THR A 123 2.14 -0.47 -8.39
CA THR A 123 3.29 -0.93 -9.18
C THR A 123 2.90 -1.92 -10.29
N ASP A 124 1.86 -2.68 -10.07
CA ASP A 124 1.27 -3.61 -11.04
C ASP A 124 0.72 -2.91 -12.31
N ILE A 125 0.37 -1.63 -12.21
CA ILE A 125 -0.13 -0.85 -13.35
C ILE A 125 0.83 0.28 -13.74
N ASN A 126 1.45 0.96 -12.77
CA ASN A 126 2.29 2.12 -13.06
C ASN A 126 3.77 1.79 -13.42
N LEU A 127 4.17 0.52 -13.33
CA LEU A 127 5.52 0.07 -13.67
C LEU A 127 5.53 -1.19 -14.55
N ILE A 128 4.82 -2.24 -14.15
CA ILE A 128 4.92 -3.55 -14.80
C ILE A 128 4.51 -3.52 -16.28
N PRO A 129 3.53 -2.71 -16.73
CA PRO A 129 3.19 -2.61 -18.16
C PRO A 129 4.27 -1.99 -19.04
N GLN A 130 5.37 -1.47 -18.48
CA GLN A 130 6.52 -1.05 -19.27
C GLN A 130 7.25 -2.24 -19.93
N PHE A 131 7.05 -3.47 -19.45
CA PHE A 131 7.59 -4.70 -20.01
C PHE A 131 6.57 -5.33 -20.95
N ALA A 132 6.96 -5.58 -22.21
CA ALA A 132 6.06 -5.98 -23.28
C ALA A 132 5.20 -7.23 -22.96
N ARG A 133 5.83 -8.32 -22.48
CA ARG A 133 5.10 -9.55 -22.18
C ARG A 133 4.15 -9.42 -20.98
N PRO A 134 4.57 -8.91 -19.80
CA PRO A 134 3.66 -8.58 -18.70
C PRO A 134 2.51 -7.65 -19.11
N ARG A 135 2.80 -6.60 -19.90
CA ARG A 135 1.75 -5.70 -20.41
C ARG A 135 0.67 -6.45 -21.18
N GLN A 136 1.06 -7.33 -22.09
CA GLN A 136 0.10 -8.13 -22.87
C GLN A 136 -0.74 -9.02 -21.96
N LEU A 137 -0.11 -9.69 -20.98
CA LEU A 137 -0.82 -10.54 -20.02
C LEU A 137 -1.79 -9.76 -19.13
N ILE A 138 -1.41 -8.53 -18.73
CA ILE A 138 -2.29 -7.61 -17.98
C ILE A 138 -3.51 -7.24 -18.83
N LEU A 139 -3.32 -6.87 -20.09
CA LEU A 139 -4.42 -6.50 -20.98
C LEU A 139 -5.34 -7.68 -21.28
N ASP A 140 -4.79 -8.86 -21.51
CA ASP A 140 -5.58 -10.08 -21.68
C ASP A 140 -6.39 -10.40 -20.41
N ALA A 141 -5.77 -10.31 -19.24
CA ALA A 141 -6.47 -10.51 -17.98
C ALA A 141 -7.54 -9.45 -17.71
N ALA A 142 -7.29 -8.19 -18.07
CA ALA A 142 -8.26 -7.10 -17.94
C ALA A 142 -9.50 -7.30 -18.83
N ARG A 143 -9.32 -7.85 -20.03
CA ARG A 143 -10.43 -8.19 -20.93
C ARG A 143 -11.26 -9.35 -20.40
N ASP A 144 -10.61 -10.34 -19.77
CA ASP A 144 -11.22 -11.59 -19.36
C ASP A 144 -11.73 -11.57 -17.89
N ALA A 145 -11.40 -10.53 -17.12
CA ALA A 145 -11.92 -10.32 -15.76
C ALA A 145 -13.37 -9.83 -15.78
N ASP A 146 -14.18 -10.30 -14.83
CA ASP A 146 -15.58 -9.90 -14.68
C ASP A 146 -15.76 -8.52 -14.05
N GLY A 147 -14.74 -8.05 -13.33
CA GLY A 147 -14.65 -6.69 -12.79
C GLY A 147 -13.23 -6.30 -12.41
N ILE A 148 -12.95 -5.02 -12.49
CA ILE A 148 -11.66 -4.45 -12.10
C ILE A 148 -11.88 -3.36 -11.06
N ILE A 149 -11.10 -3.39 -9.99
CA ILE A 149 -11.03 -2.34 -8.99
C ILE A 149 -9.68 -1.64 -9.09
N THR A 150 -9.68 -0.31 -9.02
CA THR A 150 -8.45 0.47 -8.83
C THR A 150 -8.51 1.22 -7.50
N VAL A 151 -7.38 1.31 -6.79
CA VAL A 151 -7.33 1.99 -5.48
C VAL A 151 -7.33 3.52 -5.58
N CYS A 152 -7.29 4.07 -6.78
CA CYS A 152 -7.40 5.51 -7.06
C CYS A 152 -7.85 5.74 -8.50
N LYS A 153 -8.31 6.94 -8.80
CA LYS A 153 -8.70 7.36 -10.14
C LYS A 153 -7.49 7.38 -11.09
N ALA A 154 -6.34 7.84 -10.62
CA ALA A 154 -5.12 7.88 -11.44
C ALA A 154 -4.73 6.49 -11.99
N LEU A 155 -4.91 5.40 -11.24
CA LEU A 155 -4.69 4.05 -11.75
C LEU A 155 -5.76 3.62 -12.77
N LYS A 156 -7.02 4.06 -12.60
CA LYS A 156 -8.06 3.87 -13.62
C LYS A 156 -7.67 4.57 -14.91
N ASP A 157 -7.28 5.84 -14.82
CA ASP A 157 -6.90 6.63 -15.99
C ASP A 157 -5.70 6.00 -16.73
N GLU A 158 -4.71 5.48 -16.01
CA GLU A 158 -3.58 4.73 -16.58
C GLU A 158 -4.05 3.45 -17.30
N MET A 159 -4.94 2.66 -16.68
CA MET A 159 -5.47 1.44 -17.32
C MET A 159 -6.28 1.77 -18.59
N VAL A 160 -7.06 2.84 -18.57
CA VAL A 160 -7.77 3.33 -19.76
C VAL A 160 -6.76 3.76 -20.85
N GLY A 161 -5.69 4.45 -20.47
CA GLY A 161 -4.58 4.79 -21.37
C GLY A 161 -3.86 3.57 -21.96
N LEU A 162 -3.85 2.44 -21.26
CA LEU A 162 -3.35 1.16 -21.76
C LEU A 162 -4.34 0.45 -22.69
N GLY A 163 -5.59 0.93 -22.82
CA GLY A 163 -6.62 0.38 -23.71
C GLY A 163 -7.67 -0.49 -23.01
N VAL A 164 -7.76 -0.44 -21.67
CA VAL A 164 -8.83 -1.14 -20.93
C VAL A 164 -10.11 -0.31 -20.94
N ALA A 165 -11.27 -0.96 -21.19
CA ALA A 165 -12.57 -0.28 -21.24
C ALA A 165 -12.90 0.36 -19.87
N PRO A 166 -13.26 1.65 -19.82
CA PRO A 166 -13.48 2.40 -18.57
C PRO A 166 -14.64 1.87 -17.73
N ASP A 167 -15.67 1.28 -18.39
CA ASP A 167 -16.87 0.78 -17.72
C ASP A 167 -16.62 -0.49 -16.91
N ASN A 168 -15.52 -1.20 -17.20
CA ASN A 168 -15.10 -2.39 -16.44
C ASN A 168 -14.26 -2.05 -15.20
N ILE A 169 -13.95 -0.76 -14.98
CA ILE A 169 -13.06 -0.31 -13.91
C ILE A 169 -13.81 0.55 -12.90
N THR A 170 -13.90 0.06 -11.66
CA THR A 170 -14.50 0.75 -10.53
C THR A 170 -13.41 1.27 -9.58
N PRO A 171 -13.22 2.59 -9.46
CA PRO A 171 -12.30 3.14 -8.45
C PRO A 171 -12.89 2.97 -7.05
N LEU A 172 -12.21 2.19 -6.20
CA LEU A 172 -12.55 1.99 -4.79
C LEU A 172 -11.29 2.20 -3.95
N ARG A 173 -11.13 3.42 -3.44
CA ARG A 173 -9.96 3.85 -2.67
C ARG A 173 -9.85 3.10 -1.33
N ASN A 174 -8.62 2.86 -0.85
CA ASN A 174 -8.47 2.30 0.48
C ASN A 174 -8.92 3.31 1.54
N GLY A 175 -9.58 2.82 2.57
CA GLY A 175 -9.91 3.58 3.76
C GLY A 175 -8.77 3.60 4.79
N VAL A 176 -9.00 4.33 5.88
CA VAL A 176 -8.19 4.33 7.08
C VAL A 176 -8.97 3.77 8.26
N ASP A 177 -8.26 3.08 9.16
CA ASP A 177 -8.82 2.58 10.42
C ASP A 177 -8.83 3.71 11.45
N LEU A 178 -9.97 4.37 11.59
CA LEU A 178 -10.16 5.56 12.41
C LEU A 178 -10.17 5.28 13.92
N GLU A 179 -10.34 4.02 14.31
CA GLU A 179 -10.24 3.59 15.72
C GLU A 179 -8.78 3.36 16.11
N ARG A 180 -8.04 2.69 15.23
CA ARG A 180 -6.61 2.45 15.42
C ARG A 180 -5.81 3.74 15.35
N PHE A 181 -6.05 4.55 14.32
CA PHE A 181 -5.39 5.84 14.11
C PHE A 181 -6.32 6.97 14.57
N ALA A 182 -6.05 7.43 15.77
CA ALA A 182 -6.85 8.47 16.43
C ALA A 182 -5.91 9.48 17.12
N PRO A 183 -6.36 10.72 17.33
CA PRO A 183 -5.62 11.72 18.07
C PRO A 183 -5.29 11.24 19.51
N LEU A 184 -4.06 11.51 19.94
CA LEU A 184 -3.55 11.33 21.29
C LEU A 184 -3.12 12.68 21.86
N ASP A 185 -2.90 12.74 23.17
CA ASP A 185 -2.20 13.87 23.77
C ASP A 185 -0.81 13.99 23.17
N ARG A 186 -0.56 15.10 22.48
CA ARG A 186 0.67 15.31 21.72
C ARG A 186 1.89 15.38 22.61
N ALA A 187 1.80 16.03 23.79
CA ALA A 187 2.92 16.17 24.70
C ALA A 187 3.33 14.80 25.22
N ALA A 188 2.35 13.97 25.61
CA ALA A 188 2.59 12.59 26.02
C ALA A 188 3.18 11.75 24.87
N ALA A 189 2.65 11.88 23.63
CA ALA A 189 3.18 11.16 22.47
C ALA A 189 4.65 11.56 22.18
N ARG A 190 4.99 12.85 22.23
CA ARG A 190 6.38 13.34 22.04
C ARG A 190 7.31 12.80 23.12
N ALA A 191 6.87 12.85 24.38
CA ALA A 191 7.65 12.29 25.51
C ALA A 191 7.88 10.77 25.34
N ALA A 192 6.86 10.02 24.92
CA ALA A 192 6.96 8.57 24.72
C ALA A 192 7.97 8.17 23.62
N VAL A 193 8.17 9.00 22.59
CA VAL A 193 9.16 8.73 21.52
C VAL A 193 10.48 9.49 21.71
N GLY A 194 10.65 10.20 22.84
CA GLY A 194 11.89 10.90 23.20
C GLY A 194 12.20 12.11 22.32
N LEU A 195 11.18 12.88 21.92
CA LEU A 195 11.36 14.13 21.16
C LEU A 195 11.51 15.32 22.09
N ALA A 196 12.52 16.15 21.80
CA ALA A 196 12.75 17.41 22.51
C ALA A 196 11.58 18.39 22.29
N PRO A 197 11.23 19.20 23.32
CA PRO A 197 10.29 20.31 23.14
C PRO A 197 10.82 21.35 22.15
N GLY A 198 9.88 21.99 21.42
CA GLY A 198 10.19 23.19 20.63
C GLY A 198 10.82 22.95 19.26
N ARG A 199 11.19 21.72 18.90
CA ARG A 199 11.70 21.43 17.56
C ARG A 199 10.60 20.88 16.65
N PHE A 200 10.58 21.35 15.39
CA PHE A 200 9.66 20.87 14.38
C PHE A 200 10.12 19.47 13.89
N THR A 201 9.26 18.50 13.96
CA THR A 201 9.61 17.10 13.69
C THR A 201 8.89 16.57 12.46
N LEU A 202 9.67 16.18 11.46
CA LEU A 202 9.18 15.42 10.30
C LEU A 202 9.17 13.94 10.62
N LEU A 203 8.13 13.25 10.17
CA LEU A 203 8.08 11.79 10.14
C LEU A 203 8.02 11.31 8.69
N SER A 204 8.81 10.31 8.34
CA SER A 204 8.69 9.61 7.06
C SER A 204 8.55 8.10 7.30
N VAL A 205 7.54 7.48 6.69
CA VAL A 205 7.19 6.07 6.92
C VAL A 205 7.19 5.30 5.60
N GLY A 206 7.99 4.24 5.53
CA GLY A 206 8.04 3.37 4.36
C GLY A 206 9.31 2.55 4.26
N LEU A 207 9.37 1.67 3.26
CA LEU A 207 10.58 0.91 2.96
C LEU A 207 11.74 1.87 2.65
N LEU A 208 12.94 1.54 3.14
CA LEU A 208 14.15 2.29 2.79
C LEU A 208 14.63 1.85 1.40
N ASP A 209 13.91 2.28 0.39
CA ASP A 209 14.19 2.06 -1.02
C ASP A 209 14.24 3.39 -1.80
N PRO A 210 14.90 3.45 -2.99
CA PRO A 210 15.03 4.68 -3.76
C PRO A 210 13.68 5.31 -4.16
N ARG A 211 12.63 4.50 -4.30
CA ARG A 211 11.30 4.96 -4.67
C ARG A 211 10.68 5.86 -3.62
N LYS A 212 10.93 5.59 -2.33
CA LYS A 212 10.42 6.37 -1.19
C LYS A 212 11.18 7.68 -0.97
N ALA A 213 12.40 7.79 -1.53
CA ALA A 213 13.23 8.98 -1.54
C ALA A 213 13.41 9.64 -0.16
N HIS A 214 13.72 8.85 0.87
CA HIS A 214 14.10 9.37 2.17
C HIS A 214 15.37 10.24 2.09
N ASP A 215 16.25 9.98 1.11
CA ASP A 215 17.42 10.79 0.81
C ASP A 215 17.07 12.24 0.41
N LEU A 216 15.99 12.45 -0.34
CA LEU A 216 15.50 13.78 -0.68
C LEU A 216 15.15 14.58 0.59
N ILE A 217 14.51 13.94 1.57
CA ILE A 217 14.15 14.60 2.84
C ILE A 217 15.40 14.95 3.63
N ILE A 218 16.38 14.05 3.70
CA ILE A 218 17.67 14.32 4.37
C ILE A 218 18.41 15.48 3.69
N ARG A 219 18.42 15.54 2.35
CA ARG A 219 19.04 16.63 1.58
C ARG A 219 18.41 18.01 1.81
N ALA A 220 17.14 18.07 2.23
CA ALA A 220 16.47 19.32 2.57
C ALA A 220 16.88 19.87 3.95
N LEU A 221 17.33 19.02 4.90
CA LEU A 221 17.60 19.42 6.28
C LEU A 221 18.67 20.51 6.48
N PRO A 222 19.73 20.64 5.65
CA PRO A 222 20.65 21.79 5.78
C PRO A 222 19.97 23.15 5.67
N GLN A 223 18.87 23.25 4.90
CA GLN A 223 18.07 24.47 4.76
C GLN A 223 17.02 24.65 5.88
N LEU A 224 16.88 23.68 6.78
CA LEU A 224 15.87 23.60 7.83
C LEU A 224 16.56 23.35 9.19
N PRO A 225 17.27 24.34 9.78
CA PRO A 225 18.11 24.14 10.97
C PRO A 225 17.33 23.78 12.24
N ASP A 226 16.06 24.15 12.31
CA ASP A 226 15.13 23.92 13.43
C ASP A 226 14.33 22.60 13.32
N VAL A 227 14.62 21.78 12.29
CA VAL A 227 13.84 20.59 11.95
C VAL A 227 14.60 19.30 12.29
N ASP A 228 13.89 18.34 12.92
CA ASP A 228 14.33 16.97 13.13
C ASP A 228 13.55 16.01 12.21
N LEU A 229 14.16 14.88 11.86
CA LEU A 229 13.58 13.87 10.98
C LEU A 229 13.60 12.48 11.62
N LEU A 230 12.42 11.87 11.73
CA LEU A 230 12.24 10.47 12.08
C LEU A 230 11.93 9.67 10.81
N ILE A 231 12.62 8.55 10.58
CA ILE A 231 12.35 7.65 9.46
C ILE A 231 12.01 6.27 10.02
N ALA A 232 10.76 5.84 9.85
CA ALA A 232 10.29 4.51 10.22
C ALA A 232 10.27 3.59 9.00
N GLY A 233 11.11 2.58 9.00
CA GLY A 233 11.21 1.60 7.93
C GLY A 233 12.51 0.82 7.93
N ILE A 234 12.52 -0.24 7.13
CA ILE A 234 13.70 -1.07 6.86
C ILE A 234 13.90 -1.17 5.34
N GLY A 235 15.11 -1.42 4.91
CA GLY A 235 15.42 -1.60 3.49
C GLY A 235 16.89 -1.45 3.16
N PRO A 236 17.26 -1.66 1.88
CA PRO A 236 18.65 -1.66 1.45
C PRO A 236 19.35 -0.30 1.56
N GLU A 237 18.60 0.80 1.55
CA GLU A 237 19.18 2.15 1.58
C GLU A 237 19.63 2.61 2.98
N LYS A 238 19.44 1.83 4.04
CA LYS A 238 19.78 2.25 5.42
C LYS A 238 21.18 2.87 5.52
N ASN A 239 22.20 2.14 5.10
CA ASN A 239 23.59 2.58 5.21
C ASN A 239 23.88 3.82 4.35
N ASN A 240 23.23 3.93 3.18
CA ASN A 240 23.35 5.10 2.30
C ASN A 240 22.73 6.34 2.94
N LEU A 241 21.57 6.21 3.59
CA LEU A 241 20.89 7.30 4.30
C LEU A 241 21.72 7.78 5.52
N GLU A 242 22.26 6.85 6.31
CA GLU A 242 23.15 7.18 7.44
C GLU A 242 24.42 7.90 6.97
N ARG A 243 25.04 7.45 5.87
CA ARG A 243 26.20 8.11 5.28
C ARG A 243 25.84 9.51 4.80
N LEU A 244 24.75 9.67 4.06
CA LEU A 244 24.26 10.96 3.56
C LEU A 244 24.02 11.96 4.70
N ALA A 245 23.41 11.52 5.80
CA ALA A 245 23.19 12.37 6.97
C ALA A 245 24.51 12.92 7.56
N ARG A 246 25.56 12.06 7.62
CA ARG A 246 26.90 12.48 8.06
C ARG A 246 27.57 13.44 7.07
N GLU A 247 27.51 13.16 5.77
CA GLU A 247 28.09 14.01 4.71
C GLU A 247 27.50 15.43 4.72
N LEU A 248 26.21 15.54 5.08
CA LEU A 248 25.49 16.80 5.18
C LEU A 248 25.55 17.45 6.58
N ASN A 249 26.26 16.84 7.54
CA ASN A 249 26.33 17.27 8.93
C ASN A 249 24.97 17.43 9.62
N VAL A 250 24.02 16.51 9.34
CA VAL A 250 22.66 16.51 9.91
C VAL A 250 22.37 15.22 10.69
N GLN A 251 23.38 14.36 10.95
CA GLN A 251 23.19 13.04 11.59
C GLN A 251 22.53 13.14 12.97
N ASP A 252 22.75 14.20 13.73
CA ASP A 252 22.18 14.39 15.07
C ASP A 252 20.69 14.77 15.03
N ARG A 253 20.19 15.11 13.84
CA ARG A 253 18.79 15.48 13.57
C ARG A 253 18.02 14.42 12.78
N VAL A 254 18.68 13.32 12.39
CA VAL A 254 18.07 12.21 11.63
C VAL A 254 18.09 10.95 12.47
N LYS A 255 16.93 10.40 12.76
CA LYS A 255 16.78 9.15 13.51
C LYS A 255 16.10 8.08 12.65
N LEU A 256 16.84 7.04 12.29
CA LEU A 256 16.32 5.83 11.64
C LEU A 256 15.76 4.89 12.71
N LEU A 257 14.43 4.71 12.74
CA LEU A 257 13.72 3.95 13.77
C LEU A 257 13.75 2.44 13.51
N GLY A 258 14.10 2.01 12.29
CA GLY A 258 13.94 0.62 11.88
C GLY A 258 12.47 0.25 11.64
N SER A 259 12.14 -1.02 11.81
CA SER A 259 10.76 -1.49 11.69
C SER A 259 9.96 -1.07 12.92
N VAL A 260 8.92 -0.27 12.73
CA VAL A 260 7.97 0.14 13.76
C VAL A 260 6.67 -0.64 13.55
N PRO A 261 6.17 -1.37 14.55
CA PRO A 261 4.88 -2.05 14.47
C PRO A 261 3.74 -1.06 14.17
N GLN A 262 2.76 -1.48 13.37
CA GLN A 262 1.63 -0.61 13.00
C GLN A 262 0.85 -0.11 14.22
N THR A 263 0.81 -0.89 15.30
CA THR A 263 0.19 -0.51 16.58
C THR A 263 0.91 0.64 17.29
N GLU A 264 2.20 0.82 17.05
CA GLU A 264 3.02 1.88 17.63
C GLU A 264 3.11 3.12 16.75
N LEU A 265 2.90 2.98 15.42
CA LEU A 265 2.99 4.08 14.47
C LEU A 265 2.09 5.27 14.82
N LYS A 266 0.90 5.02 15.43
CA LYS A 266 0.01 6.09 15.86
C LYS A 266 0.67 7.07 16.84
N THR A 267 1.55 6.59 17.71
CA THR A 267 2.30 7.45 18.65
C THR A 267 3.25 8.37 17.89
N TYR A 268 3.95 7.85 16.89
CA TYR A 268 4.85 8.66 16.04
C TYR A 268 4.08 9.66 15.18
N TYR A 269 2.92 9.29 14.62
CA TYR A 269 2.07 10.24 13.87
C TYR A 269 1.63 11.39 14.79
N ASN A 270 1.15 11.10 15.99
CA ASN A 270 0.73 12.12 16.96
C ASN A 270 1.90 12.97 17.49
N ALA A 271 3.10 12.42 17.56
CA ALA A 271 4.29 13.14 18.05
C ALA A 271 4.90 14.09 16.99
N ALA A 272 4.76 13.77 15.72
CA ALA A 272 5.29 14.55 14.60
C ALA A 272 4.49 15.84 14.35
N ASP A 273 5.12 16.81 13.70
CA ASP A 273 4.47 18.02 13.21
C ASP A 273 3.89 17.81 11.81
N THR A 274 4.52 16.98 11.01
CA THR A 274 4.02 16.58 9.68
C THR A 274 4.60 15.25 9.24
N LEU A 275 3.83 14.49 8.48
CA LEU A 275 4.35 13.36 7.72
C LEU A 275 4.85 13.84 6.36
N VAL A 276 6.04 13.43 5.96
CA VAL A 276 6.59 13.69 4.63
C VAL A 276 6.65 12.43 3.81
N LEU A 277 6.03 12.45 2.62
CA LEU A 277 6.08 11.38 1.64
C LEU A 277 6.66 11.89 0.31
N ALA A 278 7.95 11.67 0.08
CA ALA A 278 8.66 12.13 -1.11
C ALA A 278 8.73 11.09 -2.24
N SER A 279 7.82 10.14 -2.27
CA SER A 279 7.82 9.00 -3.19
C SER A 279 7.79 9.41 -4.67
N SER A 280 8.47 8.64 -5.53
CA SER A 280 8.39 8.82 -6.99
C SER A 280 7.16 8.15 -7.61
N ARG A 281 6.57 7.18 -6.93
CA ARG A 281 5.37 6.46 -7.35
C ARG A 281 4.61 5.94 -6.15
N GLU A 282 3.29 6.09 -6.19
CA GLU A 282 2.34 5.50 -5.24
C GLU A 282 1.11 4.98 -6.01
N GLY A 283 0.45 3.96 -5.51
CA GLY A 283 -0.91 3.66 -5.91
C GLY A 283 -1.86 4.49 -5.04
N TRP A 284 -1.92 4.12 -3.76
CA TRP A 284 -2.66 4.82 -2.72
C TRP A 284 -1.84 4.80 -1.43
N ALA A 285 -1.39 5.96 -0.98
CA ALA A 285 -0.47 6.08 0.15
C ALA A 285 -1.21 6.07 1.49
N ASN A 286 -1.49 4.90 2.04
CA ASN A 286 -2.23 4.76 3.32
C ASN A 286 -1.61 5.56 4.47
N VAL A 287 -0.29 5.67 4.53
CA VAL A 287 0.43 6.42 5.58
C VAL A 287 0.02 7.89 5.68
N LEU A 288 -0.42 8.49 4.56
CA LEU A 288 -0.95 9.86 4.56
C LEU A 288 -2.26 9.93 5.34
N LEU A 289 -3.18 8.99 5.06
CA LEU A 289 -4.45 8.90 5.77
C LEU A 289 -4.27 8.54 7.25
N GLU A 290 -3.33 7.64 7.56
CA GLU A 290 -3.00 7.25 8.93
C GLU A 290 -2.48 8.46 9.74
N SER A 291 -1.62 9.29 9.14
CA SER A 291 -1.14 10.53 9.73
C SER A 291 -2.28 11.54 9.97
N MET A 292 -3.09 11.78 8.96
CA MET A 292 -4.22 12.71 9.05
C MET A 292 -5.30 12.22 10.04
N ALA A 293 -5.52 10.91 10.12
CA ALA A 293 -6.43 10.32 11.11
C ALA A 293 -5.94 10.56 12.55
N CYS A 294 -4.63 10.70 12.77
CA CYS A 294 -4.05 11.14 14.02
C CYS A 294 -4.07 12.67 14.21
N GLY A 295 -4.60 13.44 13.26
CA GLY A 295 -4.63 14.89 13.29
C GLY A 295 -3.35 15.57 12.76
N THR A 296 -2.40 14.81 12.20
CA THR A 296 -1.11 15.34 11.74
C THR A 296 -1.14 15.55 10.23
N PRO A 297 -1.00 16.81 9.76
CA PRO A 297 -1.02 17.15 8.33
C PRO A 297 0.18 16.56 7.60
N VAL A 298 0.10 16.54 6.27
CA VAL A 298 1.12 15.91 5.46
C VAL A 298 1.77 16.85 4.43
N VAL A 299 3.01 16.54 4.06
CA VAL A 299 3.66 17.07 2.85
C VAL A 299 3.99 15.91 1.94
N ALA A 300 3.50 15.94 0.72
CA ALA A 300 3.65 14.81 -0.18
C ALA A 300 4.02 15.22 -1.61
N SER A 301 4.72 14.33 -2.33
CA SER A 301 4.95 14.51 -3.76
C SER A 301 3.64 14.41 -4.54
N ASP A 302 3.48 15.23 -5.58
CA ASP A 302 2.36 15.21 -6.50
C ASP A 302 2.55 14.08 -7.51
N VAL A 303 2.19 12.86 -7.10
CA VAL A 303 2.33 11.65 -7.94
C VAL A 303 1.14 10.71 -7.77
N TRP A 304 0.63 10.21 -8.88
CA TRP A 304 -0.41 9.18 -8.95
C TRP A 304 -1.64 9.51 -8.07
N GLY A 305 -2.01 8.61 -7.15
CA GLY A 305 -3.16 8.81 -6.25
C GLY A 305 -2.90 9.79 -5.09
N THR A 306 -1.70 10.34 -4.93
CA THR A 306 -1.39 11.27 -3.82
C THR A 306 -2.25 12.55 -3.85
N PRO A 307 -2.47 13.22 -5.01
CA PRO A 307 -3.36 14.37 -5.08
C PRO A 307 -4.81 14.10 -4.68
N GLU A 308 -5.28 12.86 -4.90
CA GLU A 308 -6.63 12.44 -4.47
C GLU A 308 -6.75 12.33 -2.94
N VAL A 309 -5.62 12.08 -2.26
CA VAL A 309 -5.53 12.01 -0.80
C VAL A 309 -5.29 13.39 -0.19
N VAL A 310 -4.46 14.25 -0.82
CA VAL A 310 -4.09 15.58 -0.32
C VAL A 310 -4.82 16.63 -1.16
N ALA A 311 -6.14 16.66 -1.06
CA ALA A 311 -7.01 17.47 -1.92
C ALA A 311 -7.56 18.74 -1.25
N ALA A 312 -7.19 19.02 0.02
CA ALA A 312 -7.66 20.20 0.76
C ALA A 312 -6.56 20.74 1.69
N PRO A 313 -6.58 22.04 2.04
CA PRO A 313 -5.62 22.62 2.97
C PRO A 313 -5.58 21.94 4.35
N ALA A 314 -6.70 21.35 4.80
CA ALA A 314 -6.76 20.59 6.04
C ALA A 314 -5.95 19.28 5.99
N ALA A 315 -5.71 18.73 4.80
CA ALA A 315 -4.88 17.54 4.62
C ALA A 315 -3.38 17.88 4.73
N GLY A 316 -2.97 19.02 4.19
CA GLY A 316 -1.57 19.43 4.08
C GLY A 316 -1.24 20.02 2.72
N VAL A 317 -0.01 19.78 2.23
CA VAL A 317 0.53 20.45 1.04
C VAL A 317 1.18 19.44 0.10
N LEU A 318 0.93 19.57 -1.20
CA LEU A 318 1.69 18.88 -2.24
C LEU A 318 2.97 19.66 -2.56
N MET A 319 4.08 18.96 -2.72
CA MET A 319 5.35 19.57 -3.14
C MET A 319 5.22 20.07 -4.58
N PRO A 320 5.57 21.36 -4.87
CA PRO A 320 5.50 21.90 -6.22
C PRO A 320 6.46 21.18 -7.18
N GLN A 321 7.56 20.69 -6.65
CA GLN A 321 8.54 19.85 -7.35
C GLN A 321 9.08 18.81 -6.39
N ARG A 322 9.36 17.60 -6.90
CA ARG A 322 9.95 16.51 -6.11
C ARG A 322 11.48 16.72 -6.01
N THR A 323 11.89 17.76 -5.30
CA THR A 323 13.28 18.13 -4.99
C THR A 323 13.42 18.55 -3.53
N PRO A 324 14.64 18.62 -2.96
CA PRO A 324 14.84 19.17 -1.62
C PRO A 324 14.28 20.59 -1.46
N GLU A 325 14.45 21.46 -2.46
CA GLU A 325 13.95 22.82 -2.48
C GLU A 325 12.41 22.86 -2.53
N GLY A 326 11.80 21.98 -3.32
CA GLY A 326 10.35 21.81 -3.38
C GLY A 326 9.77 21.33 -2.04
N LEU A 327 10.48 20.47 -1.31
CA LEU A 327 10.11 20.09 0.05
C LEU A 327 10.21 21.28 1.02
N VAL A 328 11.28 22.06 0.96
CA VAL A 328 11.45 23.27 1.79
C VAL A 328 10.32 24.27 1.52
N ALA A 329 9.98 24.51 0.25
CA ALA A 329 8.87 25.38 -0.13
C ALA A 329 7.52 24.90 0.41
N ALA A 330 7.23 23.59 0.26
CA ALA A 330 5.99 22.99 0.76
C ALA A 330 5.89 23.05 2.30
N LEU A 331 7.00 22.82 3.02
CA LEU A 331 7.06 22.96 4.47
C LEU A 331 6.86 24.41 4.91
N SER A 332 7.43 25.36 4.20
CA SER A 332 7.23 26.80 4.48
C SER A 332 5.77 27.20 4.29
N GLN A 333 5.13 26.72 3.22
CA GLN A 333 3.70 26.91 2.97
C GLN A 333 2.83 26.27 4.06
N LEU A 334 3.14 25.04 4.46
CA LEU A 334 2.41 24.35 5.53
C LEU A 334 2.53 25.10 6.85
N ARG A 335 3.74 25.56 7.23
CA ARG A 335 3.97 26.29 8.47
C ARG A 335 3.25 27.63 8.51
N ALA A 336 3.19 28.34 7.38
CA ALA A 336 2.49 29.62 7.27
C ALA A 336 0.96 29.48 7.42
N ASN A 337 0.40 28.33 7.08
CA ASN A 337 -1.04 28.04 7.10
C ASN A 337 -1.29 26.68 7.77
N TYR A 338 -0.69 26.45 8.93
CA TYR A 338 -0.75 25.17 9.61
C TYR A 338 -2.19 24.86 10.06
N PRO A 339 -2.79 23.74 9.60
CA PRO A 339 -4.17 23.43 9.91
C PRO A 339 -4.32 23.00 11.37
N GLU A 340 -5.48 23.27 11.94
CA GLU A 340 -5.86 22.72 13.23
C GLU A 340 -5.89 21.18 13.17
N HIS A 341 -5.30 20.51 14.17
CA HIS A 341 -5.27 19.05 14.23
C HIS A 341 -6.67 18.41 14.09
N SER A 342 -7.68 19.06 14.69
CA SER A 342 -9.08 18.63 14.59
C SER A 342 -9.64 18.77 13.17
N ALA A 343 -9.19 19.75 12.39
CA ALA A 343 -9.60 19.90 10.98
C ALA A 343 -8.96 18.82 10.11
N THR A 344 -7.68 18.51 10.33
CA THR A 344 -6.98 17.42 9.64
C THR A 344 -7.62 16.05 9.97
N ARG A 345 -7.98 15.84 11.25
CA ARG A 345 -8.70 14.62 11.66
C ARG A 345 -10.05 14.50 10.95
N ARG A 346 -10.89 15.55 10.96
CA ARG A 346 -12.19 15.55 10.28
C ARG A 346 -12.06 15.26 8.79
N TYR A 347 -11.04 15.81 8.13
CA TYR A 347 -10.75 15.50 6.72
C TYR A 347 -10.48 14.00 6.51
N ALA A 348 -9.73 13.36 7.40
CA ALA A 348 -9.45 11.92 7.30
C ALA A 348 -10.68 11.04 7.53
N GLU A 349 -11.70 11.53 8.24
CA GLU A 349 -12.95 10.79 8.51
C GLU A 349 -13.76 10.51 7.24
N ASP A 350 -13.61 11.34 6.20
CA ASP A 350 -14.20 11.12 4.88
C ASP A 350 -13.59 9.92 4.12
N PHE A 351 -12.51 9.36 4.64
CA PHE A 351 -11.80 8.22 4.07
C PHE A 351 -11.99 6.93 4.88
N GLY A 352 -13.13 6.75 5.53
CA GLY A 352 -13.46 5.48 6.19
C GLY A 352 -13.57 4.32 5.20
N TRP A 353 -13.52 3.09 5.71
CA TRP A 353 -13.62 1.88 4.88
C TRP A 353 -15.03 1.60 4.35
N GLN A 354 -16.08 2.14 4.99
CA GLN A 354 -17.46 1.79 4.68
C GLN A 354 -17.85 1.98 3.20
N PRO A 355 -17.55 3.12 2.53
CA PRO A 355 -17.91 3.30 1.12
C PRO A 355 -17.18 2.29 0.20
N THR A 356 -15.93 1.96 0.52
CA THR A 356 -15.14 0.98 -0.23
C THR A 356 -15.68 -0.42 -0.07
N THR A 357 -16.03 -0.80 1.16
CA THR A 357 -16.63 -2.09 1.49
C THR A 357 -17.94 -2.26 0.75
N GLN A 358 -18.84 -1.27 0.86
CA GLN A 358 -20.14 -1.33 0.18
C GLN A 358 -19.98 -1.39 -1.34
N GLY A 359 -19.15 -0.52 -1.92
CA GLY A 359 -18.91 -0.52 -3.36
C GLY A 359 -18.32 -1.85 -3.89
N GLN A 360 -17.51 -2.55 -3.07
CA GLN A 360 -17.00 -3.87 -3.44
C GLN A 360 -18.07 -4.95 -3.36
N ILE A 361 -18.94 -4.91 -2.36
CA ILE A 361 -20.09 -5.81 -2.22
C ILE A 361 -21.07 -5.62 -3.38
N ASP A 362 -21.40 -4.38 -3.71
CA ASP A 362 -22.28 -4.04 -4.83
C ASP A 362 -21.72 -4.55 -6.16
N LEU A 363 -20.40 -4.42 -6.36
CA LEU A 363 -19.71 -4.96 -7.54
C LEU A 363 -19.83 -6.50 -7.58
N PHE A 364 -19.58 -7.21 -6.48
CA PHE A 364 -19.73 -8.67 -6.43
C PHE A 364 -21.15 -9.09 -6.76
N HIS A 365 -22.17 -8.48 -6.14
CA HIS A 365 -23.58 -8.79 -6.43
C HIS A 365 -23.93 -8.55 -7.89
N SER A 366 -23.45 -7.44 -8.48
CA SER A 366 -23.72 -7.14 -9.89
C SER A 366 -23.10 -8.17 -10.84
N ILE A 367 -21.90 -8.68 -10.52
CA ILE A 367 -21.21 -9.70 -11.30
C ILE A 367 -21.95 -11.04 -11.19
N LEU A 368 -22.31 -11.46 -9.98
CA LEU A 368 -23.01 -12.72 -9.75
C LEU A 368 -24.38 -12.73 -10.43
N ALA A 369 -25.14 -11.61 -10.36
CA ALA A 369 -26.43 -11.47 -11.03
C ALA A 369 -26.30 -11.60 -12.55
N ARG A 370 -25.24 -11.03 -13.17
CA ARG A 370 -24.97 -11.17 -14.62
C ARG A 370 -24.60 -12.60 -15.05
N LYS A 371 -24.00 -13.38 -14.15
CA LYS A 371 -23.62 -14.78 -14.42
C LYS A 371 -24.79 -15.74 -14.25
N ALA A 372 -25.80 -15.38 -13.44
CA ALA A 372 -26.99 -16.19 -13.22
C ALA A 372 -28.09 -15.98 -14.31
N ALA A 373 -28.02 -14.87 -15.05
CA ALA A 373 -28.92 -14.52 -16.16
C ALA A 373 -28.46 -15.14 -17.48
#